data_7d56b9db28c0fad8b33248aa7134138b
#
_entry.id   7d56b9db28c0fad8b33248aa7134138b
#
_cell.length_a   1.000
_cell.length_b   1.000
_cell.length_c   1.000
_cell.angle_alpha   90.00
_cell.angle_beta   90.00
_cell.angle_gamma   90.00
#
_symmetry.space_group_name_H-M   'P 1'
#
loop_
_entity.id
_entity.type
_entity.pdbx_description
1 polymer ?
#
loop_
_entity_poly.entity_id
_entity_poly.type
_entity_poly.pdbx_seq_one_letter_code
_entity_poly.pdbx_strand_id
1 'polypeptide(L)'
;MLKSLSLSALSTIALAATAFAAEPAPSAKNGMFVDAKGMTLYTFDKDAAGKSVCNGPCATNWPPLIVADNSKAAGDWTIVVRDDGQKQWAYKGKPLYTWAKDTKPGDTTGDGFMNGVWHVAKP
;
A
#
# COMPACT_ATOMS: atom_id res chain seq x y z
N MET A 1 4.91 43.30 -35.69
CA MET A 1 3.82 42.38 -35.39
C MET A 1 4.13 41.51 -34.21
N LEU A 2 3.57 41.87 -33.11
CA LEU A 2 3.82 41.18 -31.88
C LEU A 2 2.70 40.20 -31.61
N LYS A 3 3.03 38.94 -31.54
CA LYS A 3 2.12 37.93 -31.06
C LYS A 3 2.31 37.79 -29.58
N SER A 4 1.35 38.20 -28.83
CA SER A 4 1.33 37.91 -27.41
C SER A 4 1.01 36.42 -27.21
N LEU A 5 1.98 35.70 -26.74
CA LEU A 5 1.78 34.37 -26.25
C LEU A 5 1.25 34.45 -24.83
N SER A 6 -0.04 34.29 -24.68
CA SER A 6 -0.58 34.12 -23.35
C SER A 6 -0.30 32.70 -22.91
N LEU A 7 0.68 32.56 -22.09
CA LEU A 7 0.88 31.33 -21.31
C LEU A 7 -0.13 31.33 -20.21
N SER A 8 -1.22 30.63 -20.41
CA SER A 8 -2.08 30.28 -19.32
C SER A 8 -1.40 29.14 -18.55
N ALA A 9 -0.76 29.48 -17.46
CA ALA A 9 -0.28 28.49 -16.54
C ALA A 9 -1.50 27.89 -15.84
N LEU A 10 -1.87 26.70 -16.26
CA LEU A 10 -2.81 25.87 -15.51
C LEU A 10 -2.09 25.36 -14.28
N SER A 11 -2.24 26.03 -13.17
CA SER A 11 -1.87 25.44 -11.90
C SER A 11 -2.99 24.48 -11.52
N THR A 12 -2.78 23.22 -11.81
CA THR A 12 -3.59 22.17 -11.24
C THR A 12 -3.25 22.08 -9.77
N ILE A 13 -4.15 22.55 -8.95
CA ILE A 13 -4.07 22.27 -7.52
C ILE A 13 -4.43 20.82 -7.37
N ALA A 14 -3.41 19.99 -7.20
CA ALA A 14 -3.64 18.63 -6.77
C ALA A 14 -4.23 18.70 -5.37
N LEU A 15 -5.50 18.34 -5.25
CA LEU A 15 -6.08 18.05 -3.96
C LEU A 15 -5.19 17.01 -3.28
N ALA A 16 -4.70 17.35 -2.10
CA ALA A 16 -3.92 16.44 -1.30
C ALA A 16 -4.81 15.32 -0.76
N ALA A 17 -5.34 14.49 -1.66
CA ALA A 17 -5.76 13.17 -1.25
C ALA A 17 -4.49 12.43 -0.88
N THR A 18 -4.47 11.74 0.27
CA THR A 18 -3.36 10.89 0.68
C THR A 18 -3.19 9.82 -0.40
N ALA A 19 -2.38 10.13 -1.41
CA ALA A 19 -2.09 9.19 -2.47
C ALA A 19 -0.94 8.31 -2.00
N PHE A 20 -1.22 7.03 -1.80
CA PHE A 20 -0.17 6.04 -1.61
C PHE A 20 0.44 5.71 -2.97
N ALA A 21 1.75 5.46 -3.00
CA ALA A 21 2.41 5.04 -4.23
C ALA A 21 1.84 3.70 -4.69
N ALA A 22 1.48 3.61 -5.98
CA ALA A 22 1.01 2.37 -6.57
C ALA A 22 2.17 1.41 -6.81
N GLU A 23 1.94 0.12 -6.53
CA GLU A 23 2.96 -0.91 -6.54
C GLU A 23 2.58 -2.07 -7.46
N PRO A 24 3.57 -2.70 -8.11
CA PRO A 24 3.36 -4.01 -8.73
C PRO A 24 3.15 -5.08 -7.66
N ALA A 25 2.83 -6.31 -8.08
CA ALA A 25 2.71 -7.42 -7.14
C ALA A 25 3.99 -7.58 -6.32
N PRO A 26 3.88 -7.82 -5.01
CA PRO A 26 5.03 -7.98 -4.15
C PRO A 26 5.92 -9.17 -4.52
N SER A 27 7.15 -9.13 -4.06
CA SER A 27 8.10 -10.25 -4.17
C SER A 27 8.51 -10.74 -2.79
N ALA A 28 9.00 -11.98 -2.75
CA ALA A 28 9.52 -12.56 -1.51
C ALA A 28 11.03 -12.33 -1.44
N LYS A 29 11.52 -11.90 -0.28
CA LYS A 29 12.93 -11.74 0.01
C LYS A 29 13.21 -12.15 1.45
N ASN A 30 14.18 -13.05 1.63
CA ASN A 30 14.52 -13.57 2.97
C ASN A 30 13.32 -14.13 3.73
N GLY A 31 12.42 -14.82 3.02
CA GLY A 31 11.24 -15.44 3.63
C GLY A 31 10.12 -14.48 3.99
N MET A 32 10.18 -13.24 3.54
CA MET A 32 9.17 -12.20 3.78
C MET A 32 8.71 -11.59 2.47
N PHE A 33 7.48 -11.13 2.40
CA PHE A 33 7.05 -10.29 1.29
C PHE A 33 7.54 -8.87 1.47
N VAL A 34 8.00 -8.27 0.37
CA VAL A 34 8.47 -6.89 0.32
C VAL A 34 7.84 -6.16 -0.86
N ASP A 35 7.74 -4.84 -0.76
CA ASP A 35 7.30 -4.00 -1.86
C ASP A 35 8.44 -3.74 -2.86
N ALA A 36 8.18 -2.92 -3.89
CA ALA A 36 9.16 -2.60 -4.92
C ALA A 36 10.42 -1.90 -4.38
N LYS A 37 10.33 -1.27 -3.21
CA LYS A 37 11.44 -0.60 -2.54
C LYS A 37 12.17 -1.51 -1.56
N GLY A 38 11.75 -2.76 -1.43
CA GLY A 38 12.31 -3.70 -0.47
C GLY A 38 11.76 -3.56 0.96
N MET A 39 10.74 -2.75 1.16
CA MET A 39 10.15 -2.55 2.48
C MET A 39 9.28 -3.74 2.87
N THR A 40 9.36 -4.14 4.12
CA THR A 40 8.62 -5.28 4.66
C THR A 40 7.13 -5.04 4.62
N LEU A 41 6.38 -6.06 4.23
CA LEU A 41 4.93 -6.05 4.21
C LEU A 41 4.34 -6.79 5.41
N TYR A 42 3.17 -6.33 5.84
CA TYR A 42 2.48 -6.82 7.03
C TYR A 42 1.04 -7.18 6.74
N THR A 43 0.50 -8.06 7.55
CA THR A 43 -0.93 -8.39 7.59
C THR A 43 -1.52 -7.99 8.94
N PHE A 44 -2.82 -7.77 8.96
CA PHE A 44 -3.57 -7.32 10.12
C PHE A 44 -4.64 -8.35 10.49
N ASP A 45 -4.57 -8.90 11.68
CA ASP A 45 -5.46 -9.98 12.12
C ASP A 45 -6.94 -9.57 12.19
N LYS A 46 -7.22 -8.27 12.32
CA LYS A 46 -8.60 -7.78 12.37
C LYS A 46 -9.23 -7.64 10.99
N ASP A 47 -8.45 -7.76 9.92
CA ASP A 47 -9.00 -7.78 8.57
C ASP A 47 -9.74 -9.09 8.32
N ALA A 48 -10.84 -9.01 7.58
CA ALA A 48 -11.51 -10.19 7.06
C ALA A 48 -10.91 -10.58 5.71
N ALA A 49 -11.19 -11.81 5.25
CA ALA A 49 -10.74 -12.24 3.92
C ALA A 49 -11.29 -11.30 2.84
N GLY A 50 -10.40 -10.69 2.08
CA GLY A 50 -10.77 -9.77 1.02
C GLY A 50 -11.31 -8.41 1.49
N LYS A 51 -11.13 -8.06 2.77
CA LYS A 51 -11.67 -6.82 3.33
C LYS A 51 -10.67 -6.18 4.29
N SER A 52 -10.28 -4.93 4.00
CA SER A 52 -9.44 -4.14 4.90
C SER A 52 -10.32 -3.31 5.83
N VAL A 53 -10.03 -3.35 7.13
CA VAL A 53 -10.67 -2.49 8.12
C VAL A 53 -9.73 -1.42 8.69
N CYS A 54 -8.51 -1.35 8.17
CA CYS A 54 -7.51 -0.35 8.55
C CYS A 54 -7.71 0.92 7.73
N ASN A 55 -8.47 1.86 8.25
CA ASN A 55 -8.82 3.12 7.59
C ASN A 55 -8.42 4.32 8.45
N GLY A 56 -8.42 5.52 7.87
CA GLY A 56 -8.11 6.76 8.59
C GLY A 56 -6.75 6.74 9.27
N PRO A 57 -6.66 7.02 10.58
CA PRO A 57 -5.38 7.03 11.31
C PRO A 57 -4.64 5.70 11.24
N CYS A 58 -5.35 4.57 11.20
CA CYS A 58 -4.72 3.27 11.01
C CYS A 58 -3.95 3.21 9.69
N ALA A 59 -4.55 3.66 8.60
CA ALA A 59 -3.91 3.66 7.28
C ALA A 59 -2.77 4.68 7.18
N THR A 60 -2.74 5.70 8.01
CA THR A 60 -1.61 6.63 8.11
C THR A 60 -0.38 5.94 8.71
N ASN A 61 -0.57 5.15 9.75
CA ASN A 61 0.50 4.39 10.39
C ASN A 61 0.84 3.12 9.63
N TRP A 62 -0.14 2.51 9.00
CA TRP A 62 -0.01 1.28 8.23
C TRP A 62 -0.50 1.51 6.79
N PRO A 63 0.31 2.19 5.96
CA PRO A 63 -0.09 2.46 4.59
C PRO A 63 -0.41 1.18 3.82
N PRO A 64 -1.58 1.11 3.18
CA PRO A 64 -1.93 -0.03 2.36
C PRO A 64 -1.04 -0.12 1.12
N LEU A 65 -0.76 -1.34 0.69
CA LEU A 65 -0.02 -1.59 -0.54
C LEU A 65 -0.98 -1.44 -1.72
N ILE A 66 -0.90 -0.32 -2.42
CA ILE A 66 -1.82 0.03 -3.51
C ILE A 66 -1.40 -0.63 -4.81
N VAL A 67 -2.37 -1.14 -5.56
CA VAL A 67 -2.16 -1.84 -6.82
C VAL A 67 -1.81 -0.86 -7.93
N ALA A 68 -0.72 -1.12 -8.68
CA ALA A 68 -0.38 -0.34 -9.86
C ALA A 68 -1.42 -0.56 -10.98
N ASP A 69 -1.71 0.50 -11.77
CA ASP A 69 -2.83 0.55 -12.70
C ASP A 69 -2.91 -0.63 -13.67
N ASN A 70 -1.78 -1.16 -14.10
CA ASN A 70 -1.74 -2.24 -15.08
C ASN A 70 -1.59 -3.62 -14.45
N SER A 71 -1.64 -3.71 -13.14
CA SER A 71 -1.46 -4.98 -12.43
C SER A 71 -2.77 -5.75 -12.37
N LYS A 72 -2.66 -7.07 -12.41
CA LYS A 72 -3.81 -7.97 -12.38
C LYS A 72 -3.64 -9.01 -11.28
N ALA A 73 -4.76 -9.40 -10.67
CA ALA A 73 -4.79 -10.53 -9.77
C ALA A 73 -4.33 -11.81 -10.50
N ALA A 74 -3.53 -12.62 -9.84
CA ALA A 74 -3.05 -13.89 -10.38
C ALA A 74 -2.66 -14.84 -9.24
N GLY A 75 -3.13 -16.07 -9.31
CA GLY A 75 -2.84 -17.08 -8.28
C GLY A 75 -3.31 -16.65 -6.91
N ASP A 76 -2.39 -16.64 -5.93
CA ASP A 76 -2.69 -16.23 -4.56
C ASP A 76 -2.74 -14.70 -4.36
N TRP A 77 -2.38 -13.94 -5.40
CA TRP A 77 -2.43 -12.48 -5.38
C TRP A 77 -3.79 -12.00 -5.81
N THR A 78 -4.48 -11.30 -4.91
CA THR A 78 -5.81 -10.75 -5.16
C THR A 78 -5.83 -9.25 -4.90
N ILE A 79 -6.90 -8.59 -5.32
CA ILE A 79 -7.09 -7.16 -5.20
C ILE A 79 -8.29 -6.91 -4.31
N VAL A 80 -8.09 -6.11 -3.28
CA VAL A 80 -9.13 -5.70 -2.34
C VAL A 80 -9.51 -4.26 -2.64
N VAL A 81 -10.80 -3.98 -2.75
CA VAL A 81 -11.30 -2.61 -2.86
C VAL A 81 -11.53 -2.08 -1.44
N ARG A 82 -10.80 -1.03 -1.09
CA ARG A 82 -10.89 -0.37 0.20
C ARG A 82 -12.15 0.49 0.29
N ASP A 83 -12.54 0.88 1.50
CA ASP A 83 -13.72 1.73 1.73
C ASP A 83 -13.64 3.08 1.00
N ASP A 84 -12.43 3.58 0.74
CA ASP A 84 -12.21 4.82 -0.02
C ASP A 84 -12.14 4.61 -1.53
N GLY A 85 -12.35 3.39 -2.01
CA GLY A 85 -12.30 3.04 -3.42
C GLY A 85 -10.92 2.70 -3.95
N GLN A 86 -9.86 2.85 -3.17
CA GLN A 86 -8.51 2.45 -3.57
C GLN A 86 -8.39 0.93 -3.61
N LYS A 87 -7.54 0.44 -4.51
CA LYS A 87 -7.27 -0.99 -4.67
C LYS A 87 -5.99 -1.37 -3.97
N GLN A 88 -6.07 -2.38 -3.12
CA GLN A 88 -4.97 -2.84 -2.27
C GLN A 88 -4.62 -4.28 -2.61
N TRP A 89 -3.32 -4.57 -2.66
CA TRP A 89 -2.86 -5.95 -2.80
C TRP A 89 -3.21 -6.79 -1.58
N ALA A 90 -3.59 -8.02 -1.83
CA ALA A 90 -3.81 -9.04 -0.81
C ALA A 90 -3.15 -10.35 -1.22
N TYR A 91 -2.66 -11.09 -0.26
CA TYR A 91 -2.10 -12.43 -0.45
C TYR A 91 -2.98 -13.45 0.25
N LYS A 92 -3.52 -14.40 -0.50
CA LYS A 92 -4.48 -15.39 0.02
C LYS A 92 -5.62 -14.74 0.80
N GLY A 93 -6.11 -13.61 0.28
CA GLY A 93 -7.21 -12.86 0.88
C GLY A 93 -6.81 -11.92 2.02
N LYS A 94 -5.54 -11.87 2.40
CA LYS A 94 -5.05 -11.00 3.48
C LYS A 94 -4.52 -9.70 2.91
N PRO A 95 -5.17 -8.55 3.17
CA PRO A 95 -4.68 -7.25 2.73
C PRO A 95 -3.27 -6.96 3.26
N LEU A 96 -2.44 -6.33 2.45
CA LEU A 96 -1.04 -6.06 2.74
C LEU A 96 -0.79 -4.59 3.00
N TYR A 97 0.10 -4.31 3.97
CA TYR A 97 0.45 -2.97 4.44
C TYR A 97 1.95 -2.83 4.61
N THR A 98 2.43 -1.59 4.57
CA THR A 98 3.75 -1.24 5.11
C THR A 98 3.58 -0.65 6.51
N TRP A 99 4.68 -0.50 7.24
CA TRP A 99 4.72 0.15 8.56
C TRP A 99 5.46 1.47 8.45
N ALA A 100 4.80 2.56 8.82
CA ALA A 100 5.35 3.91 8.65
C ALA A 100 6.66 4.13 9.43
N LYS A 101 6.91 3.36 10.47
CA LYS A 101 8.14 3.48 11.28
C LYS A 101 9.29 2.61 10.80
N ASP A 102 9.07 1.73 9.83
CA ASP A 102 10.18 1.06 9.16
C ASP A 102 10.90 2.09 8.29
N THR A 103 12.20 2.23 8.45
CA THR A 103 12.97 3.30 7.81
C THR A 103 13.86 2.81 6.68
N LYS A 104 14.14 1.50 6.62
CA LYS A 104 15.02 0.92 5.60
C LYS A 104 14.57 -0.49 5.24
N PRO A 105 14.94 -0.97 4.04
CA PRO A 105 14.68 -2.35 3.66
C PRO A 105 15.20 -3.35 4.70
N GLY A 106 14.38 -4.34 5.00
CA GLY A 106 14.71 -5.35 6.01
C GLY A 106 14.22 -5.02 7.41
N ASP A 107 13.80 -3.79 7.70
CA ASP A 107 13.21 -3.47 9.00
C ASP A 107 11.91 -4.24 9.20
N THR A 108 11.70 -4.73 10.42
CA THR A 108 10.49 -5.46 10.83
C THR A 108 9.98 -4.94 12.16
N THR A 109 10.04 -3.63 12.37
CA THR A 109 9.71 -3.02 13.67
C THR A 109 8.23 -3.09 14.00
N GLY A 110 7.38 -3.39 13.02
CA GLY A 110 5.94 -3.56 13.20
C GLY A 110 5.49 -4.97 13.57
N ASP A 111 6.38 -5.95 13.50
CA ASP A 111 6.02 -7.34 13.78
C ASP A 111 5.62 -7.50 15.24
N GLY A 112 4.43 -8.07 15.47
CA GLY A 112 3.88 -8.25 16.80
C GLY A 112 3.26 -6.99 17.42
N PHE A 113 3.16 -5.90 16.67
CA PHE A 113 2.62 -4.64 17.19
C PHE A 113 1.15 -4.78 17.60
N MET A 114 0.75 -4.03 18.63
CA MET A 114 -0.59 -4.05 19.22
C MET A 114 -1.02 -5.46 19.70
N ASN A 115 -0.21 -6.04 20.58
CA ASN A 115 -0.49 -7.37 21.16
C ASN A 115 -0.55 -8.48 20.11
N GLY A 116 0.25 -8.38 19.06
CA GLY A 116 0.38 -9.44 18.07
C GLY A 116 -0.69 -9.45 16.98
N VAL A 117 -1.45 -8.37 16.79
CA VAL A 117 -2.44 -8.29 15.70
C VAL A 117 -1.81 -7.95 14.36
N TRP A 118 -0.58 -7.43 14.35
CA TRP A 118 0.19 -7.14 13.15
C TRP A 118 1.33 -8.14 13.00
N HIS A 119 1.48 -8.70 11.80
CA HIS A 119 2.49 -9.71 11.51
C HIS A 119 3.20 -9.40 10.20
N VAL A 120 4.49 -9.78 10.13
CA VAL A 120 5.18 -9.80 8.84
C VAL A 120 4.48 -10.76 7.89
N ALA A 121 4.20 -10.31 6.67
CA ALA A 121 3.60 -11.16 5.64
C ALA A 121 4.64 -12.13 5.08
N LYS A 122 4.29 -13.41 5.03
CA LYS A 122 5.18 -14.49 4.58
C LYS A 122 4.50 -15.34 3.50
N PRO A 123 5.29 -15.86 2.55
CA PRO A 123 4.78 -16.80 1.57
C PRO A 123 4.15 -18.03 2.18
#